data_a376654d6e0a4345b26551821ed17996
#
_entry.id   a376654d6e0a4345b26551821ed17996
#
_cell.length_a   1.000
_cell.length_b   1.000
_cell.length_c   1.000
_cell.angle_alpha   90.00
_cell.angle_beta   90.00
_cell.angle_gamma   90.00
#
_symmetry.space_group_name_H-M   'P 1'
#
loop_
_entity.id
_entity.type
_entity.pdbx_description
1 polymer ?
#
loop_
_entity_poly.entity_id
_entity_poly.type
_entity_poly.pdbx_seq_one_letter_code
_entity_poly.pdbx_strand_id
1 'polypeptide(L)'
;MKKIILTVFLVAVAVALFKCYSIYSGYQSFKTTAIDVPAGTTVVIEKGNTWNSAAKKLAEAKVITDAKQFMWMVKEKDFGKSLKTGEFEFSGEMNPEEVAKKIMSGKVKLYSFTIPEGYNKYDAAAVFKTLEWMNGNDKFLGICHDKNFLESIGAKNKQSCEGLLFPSTYSFPRGSDIITVMKKMADQMKATLAKYQTEIDKSDMDVYDLLKLASIVEKETGVKSEQPQIASVFLNRKRIGMKMQTDPSVIYGLLPKFNGNITKKDLMTDHPWNTYTRYGFPATPLCFPGDSAIKSVLHPDETKFLYFVATGKGYHYFSRTLKEHNAAVEHYQVQGRRDKFVY
;
A
#
# COMPACT_ATOMS: atom_id res chain seq x y z
N MET A 1 77.21 -1.72 -31.74
CA MET A 1 76.21 -0.92 -30.94
C MET A 1 74.90 -0.68 -31.68
N LYS A 2 74.84 -0.13 -32.90
CA LYS A 2 73.55 0.15 -33.61
C LYS A 2 72.63 -1.05 -33.78
N LYS A 3 73.15 -2.25 -34.11
CA LYS A 3 72.31 -3.46 -34.24
C LYS A 3 71.72 -3.93 -32.93
N ILE A 4 72.44 -3.83 -31.81
CA ILE A 4 71.92 -4.19 -30.46
C ILE A 4 70.79 -3.24 -30.04
N ILE A 5 70.96 -1.93 -30.27
CA ILE A 5 69.97 -0.93 -29.97
C ILE A 5 68.67 -1.16 -30.80
N LEU A 6 68.78 -1.50 -32.07
CA LEU A 6 67.65 -1.81 -32.94
C LEU A 6 66.93 -3.08 -32.45
N THR A 7 67.68 -4.15 -32.06
CA THR A 7 67.08 -5.38 -31.53
C THR A 7 66.33 -5.13 -30.23
N VAL A 8 66.92 -4.35 -29.30
CA VAL A 8 66.23 -3.96 -28.04
C VAL A 8 65.00 -3.17 -28.31
N PHE A 9 65.03 -2.22 -29.26
CA PHE A 9 63.82 -1.43 -29.66
C PHE A 9 62.76 -2.33 -30.25
N LEU A 10 63.08 -3.25 -31.16
CA LEU A 10 62.09 -4.18 -31.73
C LEU A 10 61.44 -5.10 -30.69
N VAL A 11 62.26 -5.61 -29.73
CA VAL A 11 61.72 -6.39 -28.60
C VAL A 11 60.80 -5.55 -27.74
N ALA A 12 61.16 -4.31 -27.41
CA ALA A 12 60.31 -3.42 -26.65
C ALA A 12 58.95 -3.13 -27.35
N VAL A 13 59.02 -2.91 -28.68
CA VAL A 13 57.78 -2.74 -29.50
C VAL A 13 56.93 -4.01 -29.51
N ALA A 14 57.57 -5.20 -29.69
CA ALA A 14 56.84 -6.47 -29.66
C ALA A 14 56.16 -6.72 -28.32
N VAL A 15 56.85 -6.44 -27.22
CA VAL A 15 56.28 -6.55 -25.85
C VAL A 15 55.13 -5.54 -25.66
N ALA A 16 55.24 -4.30 -26.14
CA ALA A 16 54.20 -3.31 -26.09
C ALA A 16 52.95 -3.75 -26.90
N LEU A 17 53.16 -4.23 -28.12
CA LEU A 17 52.07 -4.75 -28.97
C LEU A 17 51.38 -5.97 -28.34
N PHE A 18 52.17 -6.89 -27.77
CA PHE A 18 51.60 -8.04 -27.04
C PHE A 18 50.77 -7.61 -25.83
N LYS A 19 51.23 -6.63 -25.03
CA LYS A 19 50.47 -6.08 -23.92
C LYS A 19 49.17 -5.41 -24.40
N CYS A 20 49.24 -4.58 -25.46
CA CYS A 20 48.07 -3.96 -26.06
C CYS A 20 47.04 -5.00 -26.54
N TYR A 21 47.51 -6.05 -27.24
CA TYR A 21 46.66 -7.15 -27.68
C TYR A 21 46.04 -7.92 -26.51
N SER A 22 46.80 -8.21 -25.47
CA SER A 22 46.31 -8.88 -24.26
C SER A 22 45.25 -8.09 -23.53
N ILE A 23 45.45 -6.76 -23.39
CA ILE A 23 44.47 -5.86 -22.81
C ILE A 23 43.19 -5.82 -23.67
N TYR A 24 43.32 -5.67 -24.98
CA TYR A 24 42.19 -5.65 -25.91
C TYR A 24 41.42 -6.97 -25.91
N SER A 25 42.13 -8.11 -25.99
CA SER A 25 41.51 -9.45 -25.93
C SER A 25 40.78 -9.68 -24.59
N GLY A 26 41.42 -9.30 -23.47
CA GLY A 26 40.81 -9.37 -22.15
C GLY A 26 39.54 -8.53 -22.05
N TYR A 27 39.57 -7.32 -22.64
CA TYR A 27 38.36 -6.44 -22.67
C TYR A 27 37.26 -7.04 -23.55
N GLN A 28 37.54 -7.63 -24.70
CA GLN A 28 36.56 -8.31 -25.54
C GLN A 28 35.91 -9.48 -24.80
N SER A 29 36.72 -10.28 -24.11
CA SER A 29 36.26 -11.38 -23.26
C SER A 29 35.36 -10.86 -22.14
N PHE A 30 35.77 -9.80 -21.42
CA PHE A 30 34.98 -9.18 -20.37
C PHE A 30 33.57 -8.81 -20.84
N LYS A 31 33.45 -8.19 -22.02
CA LYS A 31 32.11 -7.73 -22.53
C LYS A 31 31.15 -8.89 -22.78
N THR A 32 31.63 -10.05 -23.15
CA THR A 32 30.81 -11.20 -23.56
C THR A 32 30.68 -12.28 -22.48
N THR A 33 31.58 -12.29 -21.50
CA THR A 33 31.56 -13.31 -20.44
C THR A 33 30.42 -12.96 -19.45
N ALA A 34 29.42 -13.83 -19.42
CA ALA A 34 28.40 -13.79 -18.39
C ALA A 34 28.95 -14.32 -17.06
N ILE A 35 28.51 -13.77 -15.97
CA ILE A 35 28.75 -14.29 -14.62
C ILE A 35 27.39 -14.67 -14.00
N ASP A 36 27.39 -15.76 -13.23
CA ASP A 36 26.21 -16.16 -12.49
C ASP A 36 26.13 -15.33 -11.22
N VAL A 37 25.13 -14.43 -11.20
CA VAL A 37 24.85 -13.54 -10.08
C VAL A 37 23.83 -14.22 -9.15
N PRO A 38 24.15 -14.44 -7.86
CA PRO A 38 23.23 -15.05 -6.92
C PRO A 38 21.90 -14.30 -6.84
N ALA A 39 20.79 -15.04 -6.74
CA ALA A 39 19.47 -14.45 -6.58
C ALA A 39 19.40 -13.54 -5.34
N GLY A 40 18.75 -12.38 -5.47
CA GLY A 40 18.63 -11.40 -4.38
C GLY A 40 19.81 -10.44 -4.23
N THR A 41 20.84 -10.54 -5.12
CA THR A 41 21.94 -9.56 -5.12
C THR A 41 21.43 -8.19 -5.50
N THR A 42 21.60 -7.20 -4.60
CA THR A 42 21.12 -5.82 -4.82
C THR A 42 22.27 -4.82 -4.82
N VAL A 43 22.15 -3.80 -5.66
CA VAL A 43 23.09 -2.66 -5.72
C VAL A 43 22.29 -1.37 -5.68
N VAL A 44 22.62 -0.48 -4.73
CA VAL A 44 21.96 0.82 -4.57
C VAL A 44 22.78 1.90 -5.29
N ILE A 45 22.16 2.54 -6.27
CA ILE A 45 22.69 3.70 -6.99
C ILE A 45 21.97 4.94 -6.49
N GLU A 46 22.64 5.75 -5.69
CA GLU A 46 22.06 6.92 -5.03
C GLU A 46 22.07 8.14 -5.95
N LYS A 47 21.25 9.13 -5.60
CA LYS A 47 21.26 10.44 -6.28
C LYS A 47 22.65 11.06 -6.15
N GLY A 48 23.24 11.50 -7.30
CA GLY A 48 24.59 12.03 -7.36
C GLY A 48 25.68 10.99 -7.64
N ASN A 49 25.35 9.69 -7.66
CA ASN A 49 26.31 8.68 -8.12
C ASN A 49 26.62 8.89 -9.61
N THR A 50 27.86 8.57 -9.98
CA THR A 50 28.33 8.52 -11.37
C THR A 50 28.46 7.05 -11.79
N TRP A 51 28.64 6.80 -13.11
CA TRP A 51 28.95 5.46 -13.59
C TRP A 51 30.22 4.88 -12.93
N ASN A 52 31.21 5.74 -12.60
CA ASN A 52 32.43 5.28 -11.88
C ASN A 52 32.10 4.73 -10.48
N SER A 53 31.26 5.44 -9.72
CA SER A 53 30.82 4.96 -8.41
C SER A 53 29.91 3.73 -8.50
N ALA A 54 29.02 3.71 -9.50
CA ALA A 54 28.15 2.56 -9.78
C ALA A 54 29.00 1.31 -10.15
N ALA A 55 29.98 1.44 -11.03
CA ALA A 55 30.87 0.34 -11.42
C ALA A 55 31.63 -0.26 -10.23
N LYS A 56 32.10 0.57 -9.30
CA LYS A 56 32.73 0.08 -8.05
C LYS A 56 31.76 -0.73 -7.21
N LYS A 57 30.56 -0.21 -6.95
CA LYS A 57 29.51 -0.91 -6.20
C LYS A 57 29.10 -2.23 -6.86
N LEU A 58 29.00 -2.25 -8.19
CA LEU A 58 28.70 -3.48 -8.96
C LEU A 58 29.81 -4.54 -8.83
N ALA A 59 31.07 -4.10 -8.85
CA ALA A 59 32.20 -5.01 -8.67
C ALA A 59 32.32 -5.54 -7.24
N GLU A 60 32.08 -4.69 -6.23
CA GLU A 60 32.01 -5.07 -4.80
C GLU A 60 30.90 -6.09 -4.55
N ALA A 61 29.74 -5.91 -5.21
CA ALA A 61 28.61 -6.84 -5.15
C ALA A 61 28.79 -8.08 -6.06
N LYS A 62 29.93 -8.23 -6.74
CA LYS A 62 30.24 -9.32 -7.68
C LYS A 62 29.22 -9.44 -8.84
N VAL A 63 28.59 -8.37 -9.22
CA VAL A 63 27.68 -8.28 -10.38
C VAL A 63 28.49 -8.10 -11.69
N ILE A 64 29.70 -7.57 -11.57
CA ILE A 64 30.69 -7.50 -12.64
C ILE A 64 32.06 -7.88 -12.07
N THR A 65 33.01 -8.31 -12.94
CA THR A 65 34.34 -8.73 -12.53
C THR A 65 35.32 -7.56 -12.42
N ASP A 66 35.18 -6.51 -13.22
CA ASP A 66 36.15 -5.41 -13.31
C ASP A 66 35.47 -4.06 -13.58
N ALA A 67 35.56 -3.14 -12.61
CA ALA A 67 34.97 -1.81 -12.69
C ALA A 67 35.62 -0.92 -13.79
N LYS A 68 36.91 -1.07 -14.06
CA LYS A 68 37.62 -0.26 -15.08
C LYS A 68 37.17 -0.68 -16.49
N GLN A 69 37.12 -1.98 -16.75
CA GLN A 69 36.68 -2.53 -18.03
C GLN A 69 35.19 -2.20 -18.26
N PHE A 70 34.38 -2.25 -17.21
CA PHE A 70 32.97 -1.81 -17.25
C PHE A 70 32.87 -0.33 -17.67
N MET A 71 33.70 0.55 -17.13
CA MET A 71 33.72 1.97 -17.50
C MET A 71 34.19 2.20 -18.95
N TRP A 72 35.10 1.38 -19.46
CA TRP A 72 35.48 1.43 -20.88
C TRP A 72 34.28 1.07 -21.78
N MET A 73 33.52 0.04 -21.44
CA MET A 73 32.32 -0.37 -22.14
C MET A 73 31.25 0.73 -22.10
N VAL A 74 30.98 1.34 -20.91
CA VAL A 74 30.03 2.42 -20.75
C VAL A 74 30.37 3.62 -21.68
N LYS A 75 31.66 3.93 -21.84
CA LYS A 75 32.14 4.97 -22.77
C LYS A 75 32.00 4.55 -24.22
N GLU A 76 32.45 3.32 -24.57
CA GLU A 76 32.35 2.77 -25.93
C GLU A 76 30.91 2.75 -26.45
N LYS A 77 29.96 2.43 -25.60
CA LYS A 77 28.53 2.32 -25.92
C LYS A 77 27.77 3.64 -25.77
N ASP A 78 28.41 4.72 -25.38
CA ASP A 78 27.82 6.05 -25.10
C ASP A 78 26.67 5.98 -24.04
N PHE A 79 26.82 5.15 -23.03
CA PHE A 79 25.84 5.02 -21.94
C PHE A 79 25.95 6.11 -20.87
N GLY A 80 26.88 7.06 -21.03
CA GLY A 80 27.30 8.01 -20.00
C GLY A 80 26.17 8.83 -19.35
N LYS A 81 25.15 9.22 -20.14
CA LYS A 81 24.01 10.05 -19.67
C LYS A 81 22.81 9.26 -19.18
N SER A 82 22.86 7.92 -19.18
CA SER A 82 21.69 7.05 -18.99
C SER A 82 21.62 6.40 -17.61
N LEU A 83 22.51 6.76 -16.67
CA LEU A 83 22.51 6.21 -15.32
C LEU A 83 21.22 6.57 -14.58
N LYS A 84 20.48 5.55 -14.15
CA LYS A 84 19.29 5.71 -13.30
C LYS A 84 19.63 5.41 -11.85
N THR A 85 18.98 6.13 -10.94
CA THR A 85 19.13 5.93 -9.48
C THR A 85 18.07 4.97 -8.96
N GLY A 86 18.39 4.26 -7.87
CA GLY A 86 17.51 3.32 -7.21
C GLY A 86 18.24 2.05 -6.77
N GLU A 87 17.53 1.12 -6.18
CA GLU A 87 18.02 -0.20 -5.83
C GLU A 87 17.72 -1.17 -6.98
N PHE A 88 18.76 -1.75 -7.55
CA PHE A 88 18.64 -2.72 -8.64
C PHE A 88 18.96 -4.12 -8.11
N GLU A 89 18.10 -5.06 -8.43
CA GLU A 89 18.29 -6.46 -8.09
C GLU A 89 18.81 -7.23 -9.32
N PHE A 90 19.85 -8.01 -9.13
CA PHE A 90 20.51 -8.81 -10.17
C PHE A 90 20.41 -10.29 -9.82
N SER A 91 20.28 -11.16 -10.83
CA SER A 91 20.21 -12.61 -10.63
C SER A 91 20.45 -13.35 -11.94
N GLY A 92 21.04 -14.56 -11.83
CA GLY A 92 21.31 -15.45 -12.95
C GLY A 92 22.48 -15.00 -13.82
N GLU A 93 22.65 -15.64 -14.96
CA GLU A 93 23.74 -15.31 -15.88
C GLU A 93 23.53 -13.94 -16.53
N MET A 94 24.48 -13.04 -16.31
CA MET A 94 24.43 -11.66 -16.84
C MET A 94 25.82 -11.25 -17.33
N ASN A 95 25.91 -10.71 -18.55
CA ASN A 95 27.09 -10.03 -19.02
C ASN A 95 27.09 -8.54 -18.64
N PRO A 96 28.25 -7.85 -18.70
CA PRO A 96 28.32 -6.44 -18.28
C PRO A 96 27.41 -5.48 -19.05
N GLU A 97 27.11 -5.76 -20.32
CA GLU A 97 26.21 -4.93 -21.11
C GLU A 97 24.75 -5.07 -20.63
N GLU A 98 24.33 -6.27 -20.28
CA GLU A 98 23.01 -6.53 -19.69
C GLU A 98 22.86 -5.86 -18.34
N VAL A 99 23.89 -5.89 -17.50
CA VAL A 99 23.93 -5.16 -16.22
C VAL A 99 23.73 -3.65 -16.45
N ALA A 100 24.47 -3.06 -17.40
CA ALA A 100 24.33 -1.65 -17.73
C ALA A 100 22.91 -1.33 -18.25
N LYS A 101 22.39 -2.13 -19.18
CA LYS A 101 21.04 -1.97 -19.74
C LYS A 101 19.95 -2.07 -18.67
N LYS A 102 20.11 -2.97 -17.70
CA LYS A 102 19.17 -3.11 -16.58
C LYS A 102 19.12 -1.82 -15.75
N ILE A 103 20.27 -1.24 -15.42
CA ILE A 103 20.34 0.06 -14.71
C ILE A 103 19.71 1.16 -15.54
N MET A 104 20.05 1.24 -16.84
CA MET A 104 19.51 2.26 -17.75
C MET A 104 17.99 2.16 -17.92
N SER A 105 17.43 0.97 -17.83
CA SER A 105 15.98 0.76 -17.91
C SER A 105 15.20 1.41 -16.77
N GLY A 106 15.83 1.72 -15.65
CA GLY A 106 15.21 2.25 -14.45
C GLY A 106 14.27 1.28 -13.72
N LYS A 107 14.28 -0.01 -14.09
CA LYS A 107 13.50 -1.06 -13.41
C LYS A 107 14.16 -1.37 -12.06
N VAL A 108 13.81 -0.59 -11.06
CA VAL A 108 14.32 -0.72 -9.69
C VAL A 108 13.56 -1.80 -8.92
N LYS A 109 14.16 -2.30 -7.84
CA LYS A 109 13.50 -3.19 -6.90
C LYS A 109 12.36 -2.47 -6.21
N LEU A 110 11.21 -3.12 -6.16
CA LEU A 110 10.02 -2.62 -5.47
C LEU A 110 9.81 -3.38 -4.16
N TYR A 111 9.39 -2.65 -3.16
CA TYR A 111 8.99 -3.13 -1.85
C TYR A 111 7.49 -3.01 -1.73
N SER A 112 6.83 -4.10 -1.35
CA SER A 112 5.37 -4.14 -1.24
C SER A 112 4.94 -4.08 0.21
N PHE A 113 3.80 -3.41 0.46
CA PHE A 113 3.08 -3.44 1.72
C PHE A 113 1.59 -3.46 1.44
N THR A 114 0.81 -3.95 2.40
CA THR A 114 -0.65 -4.06 2.28
C THR A 114 -1.31 -3.28 3.40
N ILE A 115 -2.30 -2.48 3.04
CA ILE A 115 -3.30 -1.94 3.96
C ILE A 115 -4.59 -2.69 3.69
N PRO A 116 -5.03 -3.57 4.59
CA PRO A 116 -6.27 -4.33 4.44
C PRO A 116 -7.51 -3.45 4.47
N GLU A 117 -8.59 -3.93 3.83
CA GLU A 117 -9.93 -3.36 3.99
C GLU A 117 -10.32 -3.34 5.48
N GLY A 118 -11.02 -2.32 5.92
CA GLY A 118 -11.43 -2.18 7.32
C GLY A 118 -10.36 -1.65 8.29
N TYR A 119 -9.11 -1.44 7.85
CA TYR A 119 -8.10 -0.74 8.66
C TYR A 119 -8.45 0.73 8.81
N ASN A 120 -8.28 1.28 10.00
CA ASN A 120 -8.38 2.71 10.27
C ASN A 120 -7.00 3.38 10.20
N LYS A 121 -6.95 4.70 10.37
CA LYS A 121 -5.70 5.46 10.33
C LYS A 121 -4.66 5.02 11.39
N TYR A 122 -5.08 4.50 12.54
CA TYR A 122 -4.16 4.02 13.59
C TYR A 122 -3.55 2.67 13.20
N ASP A 123 -4.37 1.77 12.63
CA ASP A 123 -3.91 0.49 12.10
C ASP A 123 -2.93 0.71 10.95
N ALA A 124 -3.26 1.60 10.02
CA ALA A 124 -2.40 1.97 8.91
C ALA A 124 -1.07 2.58 9.40
N ALA A 125 -1.12 3.48 10.41
CA ALA A 125 0.08 4.06 11.00
C ALA A 125 1.01 2.99 11.59
N ALA A 126 0.46 1.95 12.20
CA ALA A 126 1.24 0.83 12.72
C ALA A 126 1.95 0.07 11.58
N VAL A 127 1.26 -0.18 10.45
CA VAL A 127 1.88 -0.77 9.25
C VAL A 127 2.98 0.13 8.71
N PHE A 128 2.71 1.43 8.47
CA PHE A 128 3.70 2.36 7.93
C PHE A 128 4.97 2.41 8.78
N LYS A 129 4.83 2.41 10.09
CA LYS A 129 5.96 2.44 11.02
C LYS A 129 6.94 1.28 10.83
N THR A 130 6.51 0.13 10.33
CA THR A 130 7.37 -1.03 10.05
C THR A 130 8.13 -0.93 8.72
N LEU A 131 7.82 0.06 7.86
CA LEU A 131 8.39 0.19 6.52
C LEU A 131 9.68 1.00 6.54
N GLU A 132 10.75 0.45 7.12
CA GLU A 132 12.06 1.12 7.28
C GLU A 132 12.68 1.59 5.96
N TRP A 133 12.27 1.01 4.83
CA TRP A 133 12.71 1.40 3.50
C TRP A 133 12.03 2.69 2.98
N MET A 134 11.01 3.21 3.68
CA MET A 134 10.23 4.39 3.29
C MET A 134 10.65 5.62 4.09
N ASN A 135 10.81 6.76 3.42
CA ASN A 135 11.11 8.02 4.08
C ASN A 135 9.86 8.61 4.77
N GLY A 136 9.99 8.92 6.06
CA GLY A 136 8.92 9.52 6.86
C GLY A 136 7.83 8.51 7.27
N ASN A 137 8.15 7.22 7.32
CA ASN A 137 7.24 6.14 7.70
C ASN A 137 6.57 6.31 9.07
N ASP A 138 7.16 7.07 9.98
CA ASP A 138 6.64 7.42 11.30
C ASP A 138 5.67 8.62 11.31
N LYS A 139 5.56 9.36 10.20
CA LYS A 139 4.80 10.61 10.09
C LYS A 139 3.36 10.44 9.61
N PHE A 140 2.90 9.21 9.38
CA PHE A 140 1.59 8.92 8.76
C PHE A 140 0.44 9.68 9.45
N LEU A 141 0.31 9.58 10.78
CA LEU A 141 -0.79 10.23 11.50
C LEU A 141 -0.72 11.76 11.41
N GLY A 142 0.47 12.35 11.49
CA GLY A 142 0.65 13.80 11.32
C GLY A 142 0.19 14.26 9.94
N ILE A 143 0.62 13.56 8.88
CA ILE A 143 0.24 13.86 7.50
C ILE A 143 -1.27 13.64 7.28
N CYS A 144 -1.84 12.58 7.86
CA CYS A 144 -3.27 12.29 7.76
C CYS A 144 -4.16 13.42 8.32
N HIS A 145 -3.64 14.27 9.20
CA HIS A 145 -4.32 15.44 9.74
C HIS A 145 -3.81 16.77 9.17
N ASP A 146 -2.81 16.74 8.29
CA ASP A 146 -2.23 17.95 7.70
C ASP A 146 -3.16 18.57 6.67
N LYS A 147 -3.48 19.86 6.84
CA LYS A 147 -4.41 20.59 5.97
C LYS A 147 -3.93 20.66 4.53
N ASN A 148 -2.63 20.86 4.29
CA ASN A 148 -2.08 20.96 2.94
C ASN A 148 -2.14 19.61 2.22
N PHE A 149 -1.87 18.53 2.96
CA PHE A 149 -2.04 17.18 2.43
C PHE A 149 -3.50 16.91 2.07
N LEU A 150 -4.44 17.17 3.01
CA LEU A 150 -5.87 16.98 2.78
C LEU A 150 -6.38 17.80 1.58
N GLU A 151 -5.96 19.06 1.46
CA GLU A 151 -6.30 19.88 0.28
C GLU A 151 -5.71 19.29 -1.01
N SER A 152 -4.48 18.79 -0.97
CA SER A 152 -3.81 18.18 -2.14
C SER A 152 -4.49 16.92 -2.66
N ILE A 153 -5.23 16.21 -1.80
CA ILE A 153 -6.04 15.03 -2.18
C ILE A 153 -7.51 15.37 -2.41
N GLY A 154 -7.88 16.66 -2.46
CA GLY A 154 -9.27 17.11 -2.68
C GLY A 154 -10.18 16.99 -1.45
N ALA A 155 -9.61 16.84 -0.26
CA ALA A 155 -10.34 16.67 1.00
C ALA A 155 -10.33 17.96 1.85
N LYS A 156 -10.42 19.13 1.21
CA LYS A 156 -10.50 20.42 1.90
C LYS A 156 -11.62 20.40 2.93
N ASN A 157 -11.36 20.91 4.12
CA ASN A 157 -12.29 20.94 5.27
C ASN A 157 -12.62 19.57 5.90
N LYS A 158 -11.92 18.50 5.55
CA LYS A 158 -12.02 17.22 6.28
C LYS A 158 -11.04 17.23 7.47
N GLN A 159 -11.38 16.45 8.52
CA GLN A 159 -10.58 16.40 9.75
C GLN A 159 -9.33 15.50 9.64
N SER A 160 -9.38 14.52 8.75
CA SER A 160 -8.32 13.55 8.54
C SER A 160 -8.47 12.82 7.21
N CYS A 161 -7.47 12.02 6.88
CA CYS A 161 -7.48 11.15 5.70
C CYS A 161 -8.33 9.87 5.89
N GLU A 162 -9.03 9.70 7.03
CA GLU A 162 -9.84 8.52 7.31
C GLU A 162 -10.90 8.29 6.25
N GLY A 163 -10.93 7.07 5.70
CA GLY A 163 -11.82 6.68 4.60
C GLY A 163 -11.43 7.20 3.22
N LEU A 164 -10.41 8.06 3.11
CA LEU A 164 -10.02 8.71 1.85
C LEU A 164 -8.84 8.04 1.15
N LEU A 165 -8.21 7.06 1.78
CA LEU A 165 -7.12 6.27 1.22
C LEU A 165 -7.65 4.87 0.89
N PHE A 166 -7.38 4.37 -0.33
CA PHE A 166 -7.89 3.07 -0.74
C PHE A 166 -7.07 1.93 -0.12
N PRO A 167 -7.69 0.94 0.52
CA PRO A 167 -7.01 -0.23 1.05
C PRO A 167 -6.59 -1.15 -0.11
N SER A 168 -5.29 -1.48 -0.18
CA SER A 168 -4.73 -2.34 -1.23
C SER A 168 -3.30 -2.74 -0.90
N THR A 169 -2.71 -3.57 -1.76
CA THR A 169 -1.27 -3.79 -1.81
C THR A 169 -0.62 -2.77 -2.73
N TYR A 170 0.40 -2.11 -2.23
CA TYR A 170 1.17 -1.09 -2.94
C TYR A 170 2.63 -1.47 -3.03
N SER A 171 3.28 -1.10 -4.14
CA SER A 171 4.69 -1.39 -4.38
C SER A 171 5.42 -0.11 -4.77
N PHE A 172 6.50 0.20 -4.03
CA PHE A 172 7.29 1.41 -4.23
C PHE A 172 8.79 1.12 -4.12
N PRO A 173 9.63 1.94 -4.76
CA PRO A 173 11.08 1.88 -4.58
C PRO A 173 11.50 2.23 -3.14
N ARG A 174 12.66 1.72 -2.70
CA ARG A 174 13.32 2.18 -1.47
C ARG A 174 13.51 3.70 -1.49
N GLY A 175 13.29 4.34 -0.34
CA GLY A 175 13.42 5.79 -0.19
C GLY A 175 12.24 6.59 -0.71
N SER A 176 11.15 5.94 -1.13
CA SER A 176 9.91 6.65 -1.48
C SER A 176 9.39 7.47 -0.31
N ASP A 177 8.98 8.69 -0.60
CA ASP A 177 8.39 9.59 0.40
C ASP A 177 6.95 9.18 0.73
N ILE A 178 6.62 9.17 2.02
CA ILE A 178 5.30 8.75 2.50
C ILE A 178 4.15 9.60 1.93
N ILE A 179 4.37 10.90 1.70
CA ILE A 179 3.33 11.77 1.11
C ILE A 179 3.00 11.30 -0.31
N THR A 180 4.02 10.91 -1.09
CA THR A 180 3.84 10.35 -2.44
C THR A 180 3.03 9.05 -2.38
N VAL A 181 3.32 8.19 -1.42
CA VAL A 181 2.60 6.93 -1.22
C VAL A 181 1.15 7.18 -0.82
N MET A 182 0.90 8.05 0.16
CA MET A 182 -0.45 8.39 0.61
C MET A 182 -1.28 9.07 -0.49
N LYS A 183 -0.67 9.92 -1.34
CA LYS A 183 -1.33 10.48 -2.52
C LYS A 183 -1.74 9.38 -3.51
N LYS A 184 -0.87 8.41 -3.77
CA LYS A 184 -1.22 7.26 -4.63
C LYS A 184 -2.41 6.47 -4.09
N MET A 185 -2.48 6.28 -2.76
CA MET A 185 -3.61 5.63 -2.11
C MET A 185 -4.91 6.46 -2.26
N ALA A 186 -4.82 7.77 -2.11
CA ALA A 186 -5.95 8.68 -2.32
C ALA A 186 -6.41 8.71 -3.80
N ASP A 187 -5.47 8.70 -4.75
CA ASP A 187 -5.79 8.64 -6.18
C ASP A 187 -6.46 7.31 -6.54
N GLN A 188 -6.06 6.22 -5.90
CA GLN A 188 -6.73 4.93 -6.07
C GLN A 188 -8.17 4.95 -5.53
N MET A 189 -8.43 5.64 -4.39
CA MET A 189 -9.80 5.84 -3.90
C MET A 189 -10.63 6.64 -4.90
N LYS A 190 -10.10 7.75 -5.42
CA LYS A 190 -10.77 8.54 -6.46
C LYS A 190 -11.07 7.71 -7.71
N ALA A 191 -10.12 6.90 -8.16
CA ALA A 191 -10.30 6.03 -9.31
C ALA A 191 -11.37 4.95 -9.06
N THR A 192 -11.46 4.46 -7.82
CA THR A 192 -12.52 3.51 -7.42
C THR A 192 -13.88 4.18 -7.42
N LEU A 193 -14.00 5.36 -6.82
CA LEU A 193 -15.26 6.12 -6.82
C LEU A 193 -15.71 6.52 -8.24
N ALA A 194 -14.77 6.87 -9.12
CA ALA A 194 -15.07 7.22 -10.51
C ALA A 194 -15.75 6.09 -11.29
N LYS A 195 -15.54 4.82 -10.92
CA LYS A 195 -16.27 3.69 -11.53
C LYS A 195 -17.78 3.74 -11.26
N TYR A 196 -18.17 4.37 -10.18
CA TYR A 196 -19.54 4.47 -9.68
C TYR A 196 -20.11 5.88 -9.79
N GLN A 197 -19.50 6.76 -10.62
CA GLN A 197 -19.90 8.19 -10.66
C GLN A 197 -21.37 8.35 -11.01
N THR A 198 -21.90 7.56 -11.95
CA THR A 198 -23.32 7.62 -12.35
C THR A 198 -24.27 7.26 -11.21
N GLU A 199 -23.90 6.29 -10.38
CA GLU A 199 -24.68 5.85 -9.21
C GLU A 199 -24.58 6.88 -8.07
N ILE A 200 -23.39 7.43 -7.88
CA ILE A 200 -23.16 8.49 -6.89
C ILE A 200 -23.98 9.73 -7.23
N ASP A 201 -24.00 10.16 -8.49
CA ASP A 201 -24.76 11.33 -8.95
C ASP A 201 -26.28 11.15 -8.80
N LYS A 202 -26.75 9.90 -8.80
CA LYS A 202 -28.17 9.55 -8.58
C LYS A 202 -28.52 9.37 -7.10
N SER A 203 -27.53 9.26 -6.23
CA SER A 203 -27.75 9.05 -4.80
C SER A 203 -28.04 10.36 -4.08
N ASP A 204 -28.81 10.29 -3.00
CA ASP A 204 -29.08 11.44 -2.10
C ASP A 204 -27.91 11.68 -1.10
N MET A 205 -26.75 11.09 -1.32
CA MET A 205 -25.60 11.19 -0.43
C MET A 205 -24.42 11.85 -1.14
N ASP A 206 -23.71 12.73 -0.45
CA ASP A 206 -22.41 13.14 -0.92
C ASP A 206 -21.38 11.99 -0.78
N VAL A 207 -20.26 12.10 -1.50
CA VAL A 207 -19.20 11.08 -1.50
C VAL A 207 -18.68 10.79 -0.09
N TYR A 208 -18.64 11.79 0.78
CA TYR A 208 -18.11 11.59 2.13
C TYR A 208 -19.09 10.83 3.03
N ASP A 209 -20.39 11.07 2.90
CA ASP A 209 -21.44 10.31 3.58
C ASP A 209 -21.51 8.87 3.03
N LEU A 210 -21.33 8.68 1.73
CA LEU A 210 -21.16 7.36 1.13
C LEU A 210 -19.99 6.60 1.78
N LEU A 211 -18.81 7.23 1.92
CA LEU A 211 -17.65 6.61 2.54
C LEU A 211 -17.85 6.34 4.04
N LYS A 212 -18.57 7.22 4.76
CA LYS A 212 -18.94 6.95 6.16
C LYS A 212 -19.81 5.70 6.28
N LEU A 213 -20.85 5.57 5.45
CA LEU A 213 -21.71 4.38 5.47
C LEU A 213 -20.95 3.14 5.00
N ALA A 214 -20.15 3.23 3.94
CA ALA A 214 -19.33 2.11 3.48
C ALA A 214 -18.35 1.63 4.57
N SER A 215 -17.76 2.56 5.34
CA SER A 215 -16.89 2.20 6.47
C SER A 215 -17.64 1.51 7.63
N ILE A 216 -18.90 1.85 7.85
CA ILE A 216 -19.76 1.14 8.80
C ILE A 216 -20.00 -0.28 8.29
N VAL A 217 -20.46 -0.43 7.05
CA VAL A 217 -20.73 -1.74 6.43
C VAL A 217 -19.50 -2.63 6.47
N GLU A 218 -18.32 -2.07 6.14
CA GLU A 218 -17.04 -2.79 6.19
C GLU A 218 -16.70 -3.32 7.58
N LYS A 219 -17.05 -2.57 8.64
CA LYS A 219 -16.75 -2.95 10.02
C LYS A 219 -17.79 -3.89 10.63
N GLU A 220 -19.00 -3.98 10.06
CA GLU A 220 -20.08 -4.83 10.59
C GLU A 220 -19.95 -6.28 10.15
N THR A 221 -19.42 -6.54 8.96
CA THR A 221 -19.31 -7.92 8.47
C THR A 221 -18.06 -8.16 7.63
N GLY A 222 -17.41 -9.30 7.88
CA GLY A 222 -16.38 -9.84 6.99
C GLY A 222 -16.96 -10.63 5.80
N VAL A 223 -18.29 -10.85 5.76
CA VAL A 223 -18.98 -11.63 4.71
C VAL A 223 -19.47 -10.68 3.63
N LYS A 224 -18.71 -10.57 2.53
CA LYS A 224 -19.02 -9.63 1.44
C LYS A 224 -20.43 -9.77 0.85
N SER A 225 -20.98 -10.99 0.84
CA SER A 225 -22.36 -11.24 0.36
C SER A 225 -23.45 -10.68 1.25
N GLU A 226 -23.19 -10.36 2.52
CA GLU A 226 -24.15 -9.72 3.43
C GLU A 226 -24.06 -8.19 3.40
N GLN A 227 -22.99 -7.62 2.86
CA GLN A 227 -22.79 -6.16 2.84
C GLN A 227 -23.96 -5.39 2.22
N PRO A 228 -24.58 -5.81 1.08
CA PRO A 228 -25.75 -5.13 0.52
C PRO A 228 -26.94 -5.12 1.47
N GLN A 229 -27.16 -6.19 2.22
CA GLN A 229 -28.26 -6.32 3.17
C GLN A 229 -28.04 -5.45 4.42
N ILE A 230 -26.80 -5.40 4.91
CA ILE A 230 -26.40 -4.51 6.02
C ILE A 230 -26.53 -3.05 5.59
N ALA A 231 -26.05 -2.70 4.39
CA ALA A 231 -26.23 -1.35 3.82
C ALA A 231 -27.72 -0.95 3.77
N SER A 232 -28.58 -1.88 3.35
CA SER A 232 -30.04 -1.69 3.33
C SER A 232 -30.61 -1.34 4.72
N VAL A 233 -30.15 -2.03 5.78
CA VAL A 233 -30.61 -1.72 7.16
C VAL A 233 -30.27 -0.28 7.55
N PHE A 234 -29.03 0.17 7.32
CA PHE A 234 -28.62 1.52 7.68
C PHE A 234 -29.31 2.59 6.82
N LEU A 235 -29.52 2.34 5.55
CA LEU A 235 -30.29 3.24 4.67
C LEU A 235 -31.78 3.31 5.09
N ASN A 236 -32.38 2.19 5.49
CA ASN A 236 -33.73 2.16 6.03
C ASN A 236 -33.82 2.97 7.34
N ARG A 237 -32.86 2.82 8.25
CA ARG A 237 -32.76 3.62 9.48
C ARG A 237 -32.61 5.12 9.17
N LYS A 238 -31.73 5.49 8.21
CA LYS A 238 -31.58 6.89 7.76
C LYS A 238 -32.91 7.46 7.28
N ARG A 239 -33.65 6.73 6.42
CA ARG A 239 -34.92 7.16 5.83
C ARG A 239 -36.00 7.46 6.85
N ILE A 240 -36.08 6.71 7.97
CA ILE A 240 -37.07 6.92 9.03
C ILE A 240 -36.55 7.76 10.20
N GLY A 241 -35.35 8.36 10.08
CA GLY A 241 -34.77 9.18 11.16
C GLY A 241 -34.36 8.35 12.39
N MET A 242 -34.06 7.07 12.23
CA MET A 242 -33.59 6.21 13.31
C MET A 242 -32.05 6.35 13.48
N LYS A 243 -31.56 6.25 14.72
CA LYS A 243 -30.11 6.24 15.00
C LYS A 243 -29.46 5.02 14.40
N MET A 244 -28.17 5.16 13.94
CA MET A 244 -27.43 4.04 13.34
C MET A 244 -27.11 2.95 14.35
N GLN A 245 -26.75 3.30 15.59
CA GLN A 245 -26.50 2.37 16.71
C GLN A 245 -25.57 1.22 16.32
N THR A 246 -24.38 1.56 15.91
CA THR A 246 -23.34 0.63 15.48
C THR A 246 -22.14 0.67 16.44
N ASP A 247 -21.77 -0.46 17.01
CA ASP A 247 -20.65 -0.58 17.95
C ASP A 247 -19.32 -0.10 17.38
N PRO A 248 -18.96 -0.39 16.11
CA PRO A 248 -17.76 0.14 15.49
C PRO A 248 -17.60 1.66 15.59
N SER A 249 -18.68 2.41 15.61
CA SER A 249 -18.64 3.88 15.75
C SER A 249 -18.20 4.31 17.15
N VAL A 250 -18.63 3.59 18.17
CA VAL A 250 -18.21 3.81 19.57
C VAL A 250 -16.75 3.40 19.76
N ILE A 251 -16.38 2.23 19.26
CA ILE A 251 -14.99 1.72 19.29
C ILE A 251 -14.05 2.76 18.67
N TYR A 252 -14.39 3.27 17.48
CA TYR A 252 -13.57 4.27 16.81
C TYR A 252 -13.38 5.54 17.66
N GLY A 253 -14.43 6.01 18.33
CA GLY A 253 -14.36 7.17 19.22
C GLY A 253 -13.45 6.96 20.45
N LEU A 254 -13.23 5.71 20.85
CA LEU A 254 -12.35 5.34 21.98
C LEU A 254 -10.87 5.17 21.55
N LEU A 255 -10.58 5.12 20.22
CA LEU A 255 -9.20 4.96 19.74
C LEU A 255 -8.33 6.17 20.05
N PRO A 256 -7.02 5.98 20.26
CA PRO A 256 -6.27 4.72 20.27
C PRO A 256 -6.29 3.97 21.62
N LYS A 257 -7.11 4.39 22.60
CA LYS A 257 -7.11 3.87 23.98
C LYS A 257 -8.08 2.70 24.21
N PHE A 258 -8.75 2.22 23.16
CA PHE A 258 -9.71 1.12 23.27
C PHE A 258 -9.01 -0.18 23.74
N ASN A 259 -9.56 -0.81 24.78
CA ASN A 259 -8.97 -1.96 25.45
C ASN A 259 -9.56 -3.32 24.99
N GLY A 260 -10.39 -3.32 23.93
CA GLY A 260 -11.00 -4.53 23.38
C GLY A 260 -12.40 -4.84 23.94
N ASN A 261 -12.91 -4.06 24.92
CA ASN A 261 -14.23 -4.28 25.50
C ASN A 261 -15.05 -2.99 25.52
N ILE A 262 -16.27 -3.02 24.96
CA ILE A 262 -17.23 -1.92 25.04
C ILE A 262 -18.08 -2.09 26.29
N THR A 263 -18.16 -1.03 27.10
CA THR A 263 -19.00 -0.97 28.28
C THR A 263 -20.32 -0.23 28.01
N LYS A 264 -21.33 -0.44 28.86
CA LYS A 264 -22.58 0.32 28.80
C LYS A 264 -22.32 1.83 28.94
N LYS A 265 -21.30 2.23 29.72
CA LYS A 265 -20.88 3.63 29.86
C LYS A 265 -20.40 4.20 28.52
N ASP A 266 -19.61 3.44 27.76
CA ASP A 266 -19.10 3.88 26.46
C ASP A 266 -20.23 4.10 25.46
N LEU A 267 -21.23 3.21 25.43
CA LEU A 267 -22.43 3.36 24.60
C LEU A 267 -23.25 4.63 24.94
N MET A 268 -23.22 5.06 26.19
CA MET A 268 -23.99 6.22 26.67
C MET A 268 -23.18 7.53 26.69
N THR A 269 -21.86 7.46 26.53
CA THR A 269 -20.99 8.64 26.52
C THR A 269 -21.08 9.34 25.17
N ASP A 270 -21.49 10.62 25.17
CA ASP A 270 -21.59 11.38 23.93
C ASP A 270 -20.23 11.78 23.37
N HIS A 271 -19.99 11.48 22.09
CA HIS A 271 -18.86 11.97 21.33
C HIS A 271 -19.20 11.97 19.82
N PRO A 272 -18.42 12.68 18.97
CA PRO A 272 -18.76 12.89 17.56
C PRO A 272 -19.00 11.64 16.72
N TRP A 273 -18.47 10.51 17.13
CA TRP A 273 -18.64 9.22 16.44
C TRP A 273 -19.73 8.33 17.05
N ASN A 274 -20.23 8.62 18.28
CA ASN A 274 -21.18 7.74 18.95
C ASN A 274 -22.58 7.81 18.33
N THR A 275 -22.91 6.83 17.50
CA THR A 275 -24.21 6.71 16.83
C THR A 275 -25.34 6.15 17.71
N TYR A 276 -25.07 5.82 18.98
CA TYR A 276 -26.09 5.54 19.99
C TYR A 276 -26.64 6.83 20.60
N THR A 277 -25.81 7.86 20.74
CA THR A 277 -26.21 9.15 21.33
C THR A 277 -26.62 10.15 20.25
N ARG A 278 -26.02 10.09 19.05
CA ARG A 278 -26.23 11.03 17.95
C ARG A 278 -26.97 10.42 16.78
N TYR A 279 -27.76 11.24 16.09
CA TYR A 279 -28.45 10.88 14.84
C TYR A 279 -27.50 11.05 13.63
N GLY A 280 -27.80 10.31 12.56
CA GLY A 280 -27.04 10.39 11.32
C GLY A 280 -25.75 9.54 11.34
N PHE A 281 -24.86 9.85 10.42
CA PHE A 281 -23.59 9.18 10.31
C PHE A 281 -22.55 9.71 11.31
N PRO A 282 -21.49 8.93 11.65
CA PRO A 282 -20.41 9.42 12.49
C PRO A 282 -19.67 10.61 11.84
N ALA A 283 -18.88 11.33 12.64
CA ALA A 283 -18.18 12.54 12.18
C ALA A 283 -17.25 12.30 10.99
N THR A 284 -16.61 11.13 10.93
CA THR A 284 -15.73 10.69 9.82
C THR A 284 -16.04 9.24 9.46
N PRO A 285 -15.57 8.72 8.33
CA PRO A 285 -15.47 7.29 8.14
C PRO A 285 -14.73 6.62 9.34
N LEU A 286 -15.00 5.35 9.59
CA LEU A 286 -14.42 4.58 10.71
C LEU A 286 -13.20 3.78 10.30
N CYS A 287 -13.00 3.59 9.00
CA CYS A 287 -11.90 2.84 8.40
C CYS A 287 -11.76 3.21 6.93
N PHE A 288 -10.78 2.61 6.26
CA PHE A 288 -10.64 2.61 4.81
C PHE A 288 -11.51 1.50 4.22
N PRO A 289 -12.68 1.82 3.61
CA PRO A 289 -13.57 0.82 3.04
C PRO A 289 -13.03 0.28 1.71
N GLY A 290 -13.29 -0.99 1.44
CA GLY A 290 -12.98 -1.64 0.17
C GLY A 290 -14.04 -1.36 -0.90
N ASP A 291 -13.74 -1.81 -2.13
CA ASP A 291 -14.64 -1.66 -3.30
C ASP A 291 -16.00 -2.33 -3.06
N SER A 292 -16.02 -3.50 -2.39
CA SER A 292 -17.25 -4.25 -2.07
C SER A 292 -18.20 -3.46 -1.17
N ALA A 293 -17.67 -2.83 -0.11
CA ALA A 293 -18.50 -2.05 0.81
C ALA A 293 -19.03 -0.78 0.14
N ILE A 294 -18.23 -0.08 -0.67
CA ILE A 294 -18.66 1.08 -1.47
C ILE A 294 -19.79 0.68 -2.42
N LYS A 295 -19.59 -0.41 -3.19
CA LYS A 295 -20.60 -0.96 -4.10
C LYS A 295 -21.89 -1.32 -3.37
N SER A 296 -21.79 -1.94 -2.21
CA SER A 296 -22.95 -2.39 -1.41
C SER A 296 -23.83 -1.23 -0.92
N VAL A 297 -23.24 -0.07 -0.66
CA VAL A 297 -24.00 1.15 -0.30
C VAL A 297 -24.72 1.73 -1.51
N LEU A 298 -24.15 1.65 -2.68
CA LEU A 298 -24.73 2.14 -3.94
C LEU A 298 -25.77 1.16 -4.53
N HIS A 299 -25.61 -0.13 -4.26
CA HIS A 299 -26.51 -1.19 -4.69
C HIS A 299 -26.97 -2.03 -3.48
N PRO A 300 -27.71 -1.44 -2.54
CA PRO A 300 -28.23 -2.15 -1.37
C PRO A 300 -29.35 -3.11 -1.80
N ASP A 301 -29.55 -4.16 -1.01
CA ASP A 301 -30.73 -5.02 -1.19
C ASP A 301 -32.03 -4.24 -0.90
N GLU A 302 -33.06 -4.50 -1.67
CA GLU A 302 -34.39 -3.92 -1.45
C GLU A 302 -35.11 -4.63 -0.31
N THR A 303 -34.85 -4.19 0.94
CA THR A 303 -35.44 -4.79 2.12
C THR A 303 -36.18 -3.76 2.99
N LYS A 304 -36.92 -4.24 4.00
CA LYS A 304 -37.53 -3.43 5.06
C LYS A 304 -36.89 -3.72 6.43
N PHE A 305 -35.70 -4.34 6.43
CA PHE A 305 -35.01 -4.66 7.68
C PHE A 305 -34.49 -3.40 8.38
N LEU A 306 -34.61 -3.38 9.70
CA LEU A 306 -34.12 -2.33 10.57
C LEU A 306 -33.11 -2.83 11.60
N TYR A 307 -33.00 -4.14 11.78
CA TYR A 307 -32.15 -4.77 12.78
C TYR A 307 -31.45 -6.00 12.19
N PHE A 308 -30.30 -6.31 12.74
CA PHE A 308 -29.59 -7.57 12.51
C PHE A 308 -28.87 -8.02 13.78
N VAL A 309 -28.61 -9.30 13.91
CA VAL A 309 -27.88 -9.91 15.02
C VAL A 309 -27.05 -11.07 14.53
N ALA A 310 -25.82 -11.19 15.03
CA ALA A 310 -24.91 -12.27 14.66
C ALA A 310 -25.47 -13.63 15.10
N THR A 311 -25.50 -14.60 14.17
CA THR A 311 -25.96 -15.98 14.44
C THR A 311 -24.91 -16.86 15.12
N GLY A 312 -23.68 -16.35 15.27
CA GLY A 312 -22.54 -17.12 15.79
C GLY A 312 -21.88 -18.05 14.77
N LYS A 313 -22.34 -18.04 13.51
CA LYS A 313 -21.80 -18.83 12.38
C LYS A 313 -21.17 -17.96 11.30
N GLY A 314 -20.78 -16.72 11.63
CA GLY A 314 -20.21 -15.73 10.71
C GLY A 314 -21.24 -14.95 9.90
N TYR A 315 -22.54 -15.25 10.04
CA TYR A 315 -23.66 -14.60 9.34
C TYR A 315 -24.58 -13.89 10.32
N HIS A 316 -25.48 -13.03 9.79
CA HIS A 316 -26.46 -12.31 10.57
C HIS A 316 -27.89 -12.77 10.27
N TYR A 317 -28.76 -12.67 11.29
CA TYR A 317 -30.19 -12.76 11.12
C TYR A 317 -30.78 -11.35 11.07
N PHE A 318 -31.61 -11.07 10.07
CA PHE A 318 -32.19 -9.76 9.81
C PHE A 318 -33.65 -9.70 10.22
N SER A 319 -34.08 -8.61 10.83
CA SER A 319 -35.46 -8.41 11.30
C SER A 319 -35.99 -7.02 10.99
N ARG A 320 -37.32 -6.92 10.87
CA ARG A 320 -38.05 -5.67 10.57
C ARG A 320 -38.43 -4.92 11.81
N THR A 321 -38.72 -5.63 12.90
CA THR A 321 -39.22 -5.08 14.13
C THR A 321 -38.30 -5.37 15.31
N LEU A 322 -38.34 -4.51 16.33
CA LEU A 322 -37.60 -4.71 17.58
C LEU A 322 -38.01 -6.02 18.27
N LYS A 323 -39.29 -6.40 18.18
CA LYS A 323 -39.79 -7.67 18.75
C LYS A 323 -39.13 -8.87 18.12
N GLU A 324 -39.04 -8.93 16.78
CA GLU A 324 -38.35 -10.00 16.05
C GLU A 324 -36.85 -10.00 16.38
N HIS A 325 -36.22 -8.83 16.45
CA HIS A 325 -34.81 -8.70 16.80
C HIS A 325 -34.52 -9.25 18.20
N ASN A 326 -35.32 -8.88 19.23
CA ASN A 326 -35.14 -9.34 20.59
C ASN A 326 -35.32 -10.88 20.69
N ALA A 327 -36.25 -11.46 19.96
CA ALA A 327 -36.42 -12.91 19.88
C ALA A 327 -35.19 -13.58 19.23
N ALA A 328 -34.64 -12.98 18.18
CA ALA A 328 -33.42 -13.49 17.55
C ALA A 328 -32.18 -13.35 18.46
N VAL A 329 -32.04 -12.26 19.20
CA VAL A 329 -30.99 -12.08 20.22
C VAL A 329 -31.06 -13.16 21.27
N GLU A 330 -32.28 -13.43 21.83
CA GLU A 330 -32.48 -14.50 22.81
C GLU A 330 -32.08 -15.86 22.23
N HIS A 331 -32.51 -16.16 21.01
CA HIS A 331 -32.19 -17.44 20.36
C HIS A 331 -30.70 -17.59 20.06
N TYR A 332 -30.08 -16.64 19.38
CA TYR A 332 -28.70 -16.81 18.88
C TYR A 332 -27.62 -16.44 19.89
N GLN A 333 -27.85 -15.47 20.76
CA GLN A 333 -26.83 -14.98 21.67
C GLN A 333 -26.97 -15.45 23.10
N VAL A 334 -28.20 -15.69 23.61
CA VAL A 334 -28.42 -16.15 24.98
C VAL A 334 -28.50 -17.66 25.04
N GLN A 335 -29.44 -18.29 24.34
CA GLN A 335 -29.60 -19.76 24.32
C GLN A 335 -28.42 -20.43 23.61
N GLY A 336 -28.00 -19.99 22.46
CA GLY A 336 -26.86 -20.55 21.74
C GLY A 336 -25.52 -20.47 22.49
N ARG A 337 -25.37 -19.59 23.50
CA ARG A 337 -24.23 -19.63 24.44
C ARG A 337 -24.42 -20.69 25.52
N ARG A 338 -25.64 -20.86 26.03
CA ARG A 338 -25.91 -21.91 27.03
C ARG A 338 -25.64 -23.30 26.48
N ASP A 339 -26.01 -23.57 25.22
CA ASP A 339 -25.78 -24.85 24.56
C ASP A 339 -24.29 -25.16 24.33
N LYS A 340 -23.42 -24.14 24.29
CA LYS A 340 -21.95 -24.30 24.18
C LYS A 340 -21.27 -24.68 25.52
N PHE A 341 -21.97 -24.52 26.64
CA PHE A 341 -21.44 -24.80 27.98
C PHE A 341 -22.02 -26.08 28.61
N VAL A 342 -22.76 -26.89 27.86
CA VAL A 342 -23.39 -28.13 28.29
C VAL A 342 -22.69 -29.35 27.68
N TYR A 343 -21.36 -29.32 27.59
CA TYR A 343 -20.54 -30.51 27.29
C TYR A 343 -19.36 -30.59 28.24
#